data_9cb7609db225126c532f1f66f3b465c9
#
_entry.id   9cb7609db225126c532f1f66f3b465c9
#
_cell.length_a   1.000
_cell.length_b   1.000
_cell.length_c   1.000
_cell.angle_alpha   90.00
_cell.angle_beta   90.00
_cell.angle_gamma   90.00
#
_symmetry.space_group_name_H-M   'P 1'
#
loop_
_entity.id
_entity.type
_entity.pdbx_description
1 polymer ?
#
loop_
_entity_poly.entity_id
_entity_poly.type
_entity_poly.pdbx_seq_one_letter_code
_entity_poly.pdbx_strand_id
1 'polypeptide(L)'
;MSVRRHLQQARLRGWQNIPFPQWPVDTSVDKMLRDAMGAMLRCTGAATVPFIWFWPDGAPTCTMVTHDVEGKTGLDFCQTLVRLDASFGITSAYQLIPESPDNAWRYADAIRARDCEVNLHDLNHDGRLYRDRETFLTRARRINDYARQYGCRGFRSGAMYREQAWYGAFEFAYDMSVPNVAHLEPQRGGCCTVLPYFVNGLLELPLTTAQDYSLFFILGDYSVDLWRQQIEAIRAANGLISVITHPDYLVGARERAVYVELLRLLARLRDEGETWVALPGQINDWWRQRDEMTLVQSGSCWKVEGAGSERAHVAYASLDGDRVVYSLDRAA
;
A
#
# COMPACT_ATOMS: atom_id res chain seq x y z
N MET A 1 26.59 -0.54 14.07
CA MET A 1 25.54 -1.47 13.61
C MET A 1 25.21 -2.61 14.59
N SER A 2 26.13 -3.13 15.37
CA SER A 2 25.88 -4.36 16.16
C SER A 2 24.89 -4.22 17.32
N VAL A 3 24.96 -3.16 18.14
CA VAL A 3 24.13 -3.01 19.35
C VAL A 3 22.66 -2.77 19.00
N ARG A 4 22.38 -1.90 18.03
CA ARG A 4 21.00 -1.60 17.56
C ARG A 4 20.34 -2.84 16.97
N ARG A 5 21.08 -3.61 16.18
CA ARG A 5 20.61 -4.88 15.60
C ARG A 5 20.32 -5.94 16.67
N HIS A 6 21.19 -6.08 17.68
CA HIS A 6 20.97 -7.01 18.78
C HIS A 6 19.77 -6.63 19.66
N LEU A 7 19.58 -5.32 19.93
CA LEU A 7 18.40 -4.84 20.66
C LEU A 7 17.12 -5.06 19.85
N GLN A 8 17.17 -4.86 18.54
CA GLN A 8 16.03 -5.11 17.66
C GLN A 8 15.71 -6.60 17.58
N GLN A 9 16.70 -7.47 17.42
CA GLN A 9 16.51 -8.93 17.44
C GLN A 9 16.02 -9.43 18.81
N ALA A 10 16.51 -8.86 19.93
CA ALA A 10 16.02 -9.18 21.27
C ALA A 10 14.55 -8.73 21.45
N ARG A 11 14.19 -7.57 20.88
CA ARG A 11 12.81 -7.03 20.90
C ARG A 11 11.85 -7.85 20.05
N LEU A 12 12.36 -8.55 19.05
CA LEU A 12 11.58 -9.41 18.15
C LEU A 12 11.46 -10.86 18.64
N ARG A 13 12.02 -11.21 19.82
CA ARG A 13 11.84 -12.56 20.37
C ARG A 13 10.34 -12.89 20.49
N GLY A 14 9.96 -14.05 19.96
CA GLY A 14 8.60 -14.52 20.02
C GLY A 14 7.59 -13.78 19.14
N TRP A 15 8.05 -12.96 18.18
CA TRP A 15 7.15 -12.27 17.26
C TRP A 15 6.23 -13.23 16.48
N GLN A 16 6.72 -14.43 16.16
CA GLN A 16 5.98 -15.48 15.47
C GLN A 16 4.81 -16.05 16.32
N ASN A 17 4.85 -15.85 17.65
CA ASN A 17 3.82 -16.32 18.57
C ASN A 17 2.77 -15.24 18.87
N ILE A 18 2.82 -14.09 18.22
CA ILE A 18 1.80 -13.05 18.35
C ILE A 18 0.53 -13.57 17.67
N PRO A 19 -0.58 -13.79 18.41
CA PRO A 19 -1.76 -14.45 17.87
C PRO A 19 -2.57 -13.53 16.93
N PHE A 20 -2.43 -12.22 17.11
CA PHE A 20 -3.17 -11.21 16.33
C PHE A 20 -2.37 -9.88 16.30
N PRO A 21 -2.29 -9.19 15.12
CA PRO A 21 -2.76 -9.59 13.79
C PRO A 21 -2.12 -10.91 13.28
N GLN A 22 -2.78 -11.61 12.35
CA GLN A 22 -2.29 -12.88 11.81
C GLN A 22 -1.14 -12.64 10.81
N TRP A 23 0.01 -13.25 11.07
CA TRP A 23 1.14 -13.24 10.14
C TRP A 23 0.96 -14.29 9.03
N PRO A 24 1.39 -14.09 7.76
CA PRO A 24 2.07 -12.90 7.25
C PRO A 24 1.16 -11.82 6.68
N VAL A 25 -0.14 -12.04 6.60
CA VAL A 25 -1.18 -11.09 6.17
C VAL A 25 -2.41 -11.32 7.04
N ASP A 26 -2.98 -10.25 7.57
CA ASP A 26 -4.23 -10.29 8.29
C ASP A 26 -5.36 -9.68 7.46
N THR A 27 -6.44 -10.41 7.30
CA THR A 27 -7.64 -9.99 6.57
C THR A 27 -8.88 -9.98 7.46
N SER A 28 -8.69 -9.76 8.78
CA SER A 28 -9.78 -9.84 9.75
C SER A 28 -10.87 -8.81 9.47
N VAL A 29 -10.50 -7.58 9.09
CA VAL A 29 -11.46 -6.53 8.73
C VAL A 29 -12.19 -6.89 7.43
N ASP A 30 -11.46 -7.33 6.41
CA ASP A 30 -12.04 -7.75 5.14
C ASP A 30 -13.00 -8.93 5.32
N LYS A 31 -12.62 -9.87 6.21
CA LYS A 31 -13.46 -10.99 6.59
C LYS A 31 -14.73 -10.55 7.33
N MET A 32 -14.63 -9.61 8.27
CA MET A 32 -15.80 -9.07 8.97
C MET A 32 -16.80 -8.43 8.01
N LEU A 33 -16.33 -7.66 7.02
CA LEU A 33 -17.19 -7.06 5.99
C LEU A 33 -17.86 -8.13 5.13
N ARG A 34 -17.12 -9.17 4.77
CA ARG A 34 -17.64 -10.33 4.01
C ARG A 34 -18.66 -11.12 4.83
N ASP A 35 -18.41 -11.36 6.10
CA ASP A 35 -19.34 -12.04 7.01
C ASP A 35 -20.65 -11.22 7.21
N ALA A 36 -20.53 -9.88 7.30
CA ALA A 36 -21.70 -8.99 7.35
C ALA A 36 -22.52 -9.07 6.05
N MET A 37 -21.89 -9.11 4.89
CA MET A 37 -22.54 -9.33 3.60
C MET A 37 -23.26 -10.69 3.57
N GLY A 38 -22.62 -11.75 4.05
CA GLY A 38 -23.23 -13.08 4.15
C GLY A 38 -24.43 -13.11 5.10
N ALA A 39 -24.36 -12.41 6.23
CA ALA A 39 -25.48 -12.27 7.14
C ALA A 39 -26.66 -11.54 6.46
N MET A 40 -26.39 -10.46 5.73
CA MET A 40 -27.40 -9.72 4.98
C MET A 40 -28.10 -10.62 3.92
N LEU A 41 -27.34 -11.38 3.15
CA LEU A 41 -27.88 -12.33 2.16
C LEU A 41 -28.80 -13.36 2.83
N ARG A 42 -28.38 -13.96 3.96
CA ARG A 42 -29.19 -14.94 4.70
C ARG A 42 -30.47 -14.31 5.29
N CYS A 43 -30.37 -13.12 5.87
CA CYS A 43 -31.52 -12.47 6.50
C CYS A 43 -32.58 -11.99 5.50
N THR A 44 -32.14 -11.55 4.32
CA THR A 44 -33.05 -11.03 3.28
C THR A 44 -33.58 -12.12 2.35
N GLY A 45 -32.92 -13.28 2.29
CA GLY A 45 -33.20 -14.31 1.30
C GLY A 45 -32.82 -13.90 -0.13
N ALA A 46 -32.10 -12.80 -0.32
CA ALA A 46 -31.66 -12.35 -1.62
C ALA A 46 -30.63 -13.32 -2.21
N ALA A 47 -30.79 -13.67 -3.48
CA ALA A 47 -29.85 -14.55 -4.18
C ALA A 47 -28.49 -13.86 -4.35
N THR A 48 -28.49 -12.54 -4.61
CA THR A 48 -27.29 -11.73 -4.80
C THR A 48 -27.48 -10.33 -4.21
N VAL A 49 -26.36 -9.69 -3.85
CA VAL A 49 -26.28 -8.27 -3.50
C VAL A 49 -25.30 -7.60 -4.46
N PRO A 50 -25.74 -6.60 -5.25
CA PRO A 50 -24.85 -5.86 -6.13
C PRO A 50 -23.98 -4.89 -5.33
N PHE A 51 -22.73 -4.72 -5.77
CA PHE A 51 -21.83 -3.71 -5.25
C PHE A 51 -20.85 -3.23 -6.33
N ILE A 52 -20.22 -2.08 -6.14
CA ILE A 52 -19.19 -1.57 -7.05
C ILE A 52 -17.89 -2.32 -6.77
N TRP A 53 -17.32 -2.94 -7.81
CA TRP A 53 -16.08 -3.70 -7.69
C TRP A 53 -14.92 -2.84 -7.14
N PHE A 54 -13.95 -3.47 -6.52
CA PHE A 54 -12.87 -2.77 -5.83
C PHE A 54 -11.96 -1.99 -6.78
N TRP A 55 -11.60 -2.59 -7.93
CA TRP A 55 -10.57 -2.06 -8.81
C TRP A 55 -11.13 -1.73 -10.19
N PRO A 56 -10.52 -0.77 -10.91
CA PRO A 56 -11.00 -0.39 -12.24
C PRO A 56 -10.85 -1.54 -13.24
N ASP A 57 -11.64 -1.47 -14.31
CA ASP A 57 -11.60 -2.38 -15.46
C ASP A 57 -11.80 -3.86 -15.07
N GLY A 58 -12.39 -4.11 -13.90
CA GLY A 58 -12.63 -5.45 -13.38
C GLY A 58 -11.37 -6.17 -12.88
N ALA A 59 -10.27 -5.47 -12.68
CA ALA A 59 -9.02 -6.07 -12.20
C ALA A 59 -9.24 -6.82 -10.88
N PRO A 60 -8.74 -8.05 -10.73
CA PRO A 60 -8.91 -8.83 -9.50
C PRO A 60 -8.24 -8.21 -8.28
N THR A 61 -7.09 -7.56 -8.48
CA THR A 61 -6.29 -6.91 -7.44
C THR A 61 -5.65 -5.62 -7.98
N CYS A 62 -5.03 -4.85 -7.08
CA CYS A 62 -4.20 -3.71 -7.45
C CYS A 62 -2.78 -3.88 -6.91
N THR A 63 -1.79 -3.35 -7.61
CA THR A 63 -0.39 -3.36 -7.19
C THR A 63 0.20 -1.96 -7.25
N MET A 64 0.90 -1.55 -6.19
CA MET A 64 1.77 -0.39 -6.20
C MET A 64 3.17 -0.75 -5.73
N VAL A 65 4.18 -0.15 -6.34
CA VAL A 65 5.59 -0.29 -5.98
C VAL A 65 6.11 1.05 -5.50
N THR A 66 6.67 1.08 -4.30
CA THR A 66 7.14 2.31 -3.66
C THR A 66 8.56 2.15 -3.11
N HIS A 67 9.31 3.25 -3.09
CA HIS A 67 10.70 3.30 -2.64
C HIS A 67 10.90 4.42 -1.64
N ASP A 68 11.36 4.07 -0.43
CA ASP A 68 11.74 5.05 0.58
C ASP A 68 13.23 5.35 0.43
N VAL A 69 13.55 6.61 0.15
CA VAL A 69 14.91 7.05 -0.16
C VAL A 69 15.48 7.75 1.07
N GLU A 70 16.30 7.04 1.84
CA GLU A 70 16.72 7.50 3.17
C GLU A 70 18.13 8.10 3.20
N GLY A 71 19.04 7.61 2.36
CA GLY A 71 20.43 8.01 2.40
C GLY A 71 21.03 8.35 1.05
N LYS A 72 22.26 8.88 1.08
CA LYS A 72 22.99 9.25 -0.13
C LYS A 72 23.20 8.08 -1.09
N THR A 73 23.48 6.89 -0.58
CA THR A 73 23.68 5.68 -1.39
C THR A 73 22.42 5.35 -2.19
N GLY A 74 21.25 5.41 -1.55
CA GLY A 74 19.96 5.21 -2.20
C GLY A 74 19.66 6.28 -3.23
N LEU A 75 19.93 7.55 -2.91
CA LEU A 75 19.77 8.67 -3.83
C LEU A 75 20.58 8.48 -5.11
N ASP A 76 21.84 8.10 -4.98
CA ASP A 76 22.73 7.86 -6.12
C ASP A 76 22.26 6.64 -6.95
N PHE A 77 21.54 5.70 -6.33
CA PHE A 77 21.02 4.49 -6.98
C PHE A 77 19.62 4.68 -7.60
N CYS A 78 18.86 5.70 -7.22
CA CYS A 78 17.47 5.92 -7.69
C CYS A 78 17.32 5.82 -9.21
N GLN A 79 18.20 6.47 -10.00
CA GLN A 79 18.13 6.43 -11.46
C GLN A 79 18.34 5.03 -12.05
N THR A 80 19.09 4.18 -11.35
CA THR A 80 19.25 2.78 -11.75
C THR A 80 17.98 2.00 -11.45
N LEU A 81 17.35 2.28 -10.30
CA LEU A 81 16.12 1.61 -9.89
C LEU A 81 14.94 2.01 -10.78
N VAL A 82 14.79 3.30 -11.11
CA VAL A 82 13.80 3.77 -12.08
C VAL A 82 13.90 3.02 -13.43
N ARG A 83 15.12 2.83 -13.94
CA ARG A 83 15.33 2.07 -15.19
C ARG A 83 15.04 0.59 -15.01
N LEU A 84 15.35 0.03 -13.84
CA LEU A 84 15.09 -1.37 -13.54
C LEU A 84 13.58 -1.64 -13.51
N ASP A 85 12.81 -0.85 -12.78
CA ASP A 85 11.35 -0.97 -12.73
C ASP A 85 10.72 -0.82 -14.12
N ALA A 86 11.14 0.21 -14.85
CA ALA A 86 10.67 0.47 -16.21
C ALA A 86 10.98 -0.69 -17.18
N SER A 87 12.09 -1.43 -16.95
CA SER A 87 12.43 -2.60 -17.79
C SER A 87 11.44 -3.76 -17.64
N PHE A 88 10.66 -3.76 -16.57
CA PHE A 88 9.52 -4.67 -16.34
C PHE A 88 8.16 -4.02 -16.65
N GLY A 89 8.15 -2.80 -17.21
CA GLY A 89 6.92 -2.04 -17.48
C GLY A 89 6.19 -1.63 -16.20
N ILE A 90 6.93 -1.43 -15.12
CA ILE A 90 6.40 -0.97 -13.82
C ILE A 90 6.85 0.49 -13.61
N THR A 91 5.88 1.35 -13.30
CA THR A 91 6.13 2.70 -12.77
C THR A 91 6.00 2.64 -11.25
N SER A 92 6.88 3.35 -10.54
CA SER A 92 6.96 3.31 -9.09
C SER A 92 6.91 4.72 -8.47
N ALA A 93 6.67 4.79 -7.16
CA ALA A 93 6.67 6.04 -6.41
C ALA A 93 7.87 6.12 -5.47
N TYR A 94 8.48 7.30 -5.38
CA TYR A 94 9.66 7.58 -4.57
C TYR A 94 9.30 8.53 -3.43
N GLN A 95 9.58 8.11 -2.21
CA GLN A 95 9.32 8.89 -1.01
C GLN A 95 10.63 9.58 -0.60
N LEU A 96 10.69 10.92 -0.72
CA LEU A 96 11.90 11.71 -0.47
C LEU A 96 11.79 12.49 0.84
N ILE A 97 12.87 12.49 1.63
CA ILE A 97 12.95 13.24 2.88
C ILE A 97 13.15 14.73 2.57
N PRO A 98 12.23 15.63 2.97
CA PRO A 98 12.34 17.04 2.63
C PRO A 98 13.53 17.75 3.30
N GLU A 99 13.90 17.37 4.50
CA GLU A 99 15.04 17.93 5.25
C GLU A 99 16.23 16.96 5.28
N SER A 100 16.43 16.22 4.18
CA SER A 100 17.62 15.40 4.03
C SER A 100 18.87 16.26 3.85
N PRO A 101 19.97 15.95 4.57
CA PRO A 101 21.25 16.64 4.38
C PRO A 101 21.83 16.43 2.97
N ASP A 102 21.40 15.39 2.27
CA ASP A 102 21.87 15.02 0.92
C ASP A 102 21.09 15.73 -0.20
N ASN A 103 20.19 16.65 0.14
CA ASN A 103 19.35 17.38 -0.81
C ASN A 103 18.65 16.43 -1.82
N ALA A 104 17.84 15.53 -1.29
CA ALA A 104 17.12 14.51 -2.07
C ALA A 104 16.29 15.11 -3.22
N TRP A 105 15.74 16.30 -3.01
CA TRP A 105 14.82 16.96 -3.95
C TRP A 105 15.45 17.36 -5.28
N ARG A 106 16.75 17.46 -5.38
CA ARG A 106 17.45 17.68 -6.68
C ARG A 106 17.19 16.55 -7.69
N TYR A 107 16.74 15.38 -7.23
CA TYR A 107 16.45 14.22 -8.07
C TYR A 107 14.95 14.12 -8.47
N ALA A 108 14.08 14.90 -7.81
CA ALA A 108 12.62 14.78 -7.98
C ALA A 108 12.18 14.95 -9.44
N ASP A 109 12.67 15.97 -10.14
CA ASP A 109 12.31 16.22 -11.52
C ASP A 109 12.78 15.10 -12.45
N ALA A 110 13.99 14.55 -12.22
CA ALA A 110 14.52 13.45 -13.02
C ALA A 110 13.73 12.13 -12.79
N ILE A 111 13.15 11.94 -11.61
CA ILE A 111 12.27 10.82 -11.30
C ILE A 111 10.91 11.04 -11.99
N ARG A 112 10.31 12.21 -11.83
CA ARG A 112 9.03 12.57 -12.46
C ARG A 112 9.08 12.52 -13.99
N ALA A 113 10.21 12.88 -14.59
CA ALA A 113 10.42 12.80 -16.05
C ALA A 113 10.38 11.37 -16.61
N ARG A 114 10.26 10.37 -15.74
CA ARG A 114 10.08 8.95 -16.07
C ARG A 114 8.72 8.41 -15.67
N ASP A 115 7.73 9.30 -15.58
CA ASP A 115 6.35 9.00 -15.19
C ASP A 115 6.22 8.38 -13.77
N CYS A 116 7.29 8.47 -12.96
CA CYS A 116 7.29 8.05 -11.58
C CYS A 116 6.71 9.13 -10.67
N GLU A 117 6.07 8.72 -9.58
CA GLU A 117 5.52 9.62 -8.59
C GLU A 117 6.58 9.98 -7.53
N VAL A 118 6.51 11.20 -7.01
CA VAL A 118 7.38 11.65 -5.91
C VAL A 118 6.51 12.20 -4.78
N ASN A 119 6.70 11.66 -3.58
CA ASN A 119 5.99 12.01 -2.37
C ASN A 119 6.96 12.34 -1.21
N LEU A 120 6.41 12.77 -0.08
CA LEU A 120 7.19 13.07 1.12
C LEU A 120 7.40 11.84 2.00
N HIS A 121 8.63 11.72 2.53
CA HIS A 121 9.02 10.72 3.53
C HIS A 121 9.42 11.40 4.84
N ASP A 122 8.52 11.40 5.85
CA ASP A 122 8.73 12.08 7.12
C ASP A 122 9.06 13.59 6.91
N LEU A 123 9.68 14.22 7.89
CA LEU A 123 10.28 15.56 7.81
C LEU A 123 11.80 15.46 7.63
N ASN A 124 12.48 14.75 8.52
CA ASN A 124 13.94 14.59 8.54
C ASN A 124 14.38 13.18 8.97
N HIS A 125 13.45 12.27 9.06
CA HIS A 125 13.65 10.86 9.38
C HIS A 125 14.39 10.59 10.71
N ASP A 126 14.20 11.46 11.72
CA ASP A 126 14.85 11.32 13.03
C ASP A 126 14.07 10.40 14.00
N GLY A 127 12.93 9.85 13.56
CA GLY A 127 12.06 8.96 14.33
C GLY A 127 11.27 9.67 15.43
N ARG A 128 11.13 10.99 15.37
CA ARG A 128 10.47 11.80 16.42
C ARG A 128 9.18 12.47 15.97
N LEU A 129 8.70 12.20 14.76
CA LEU A 129 7.47 12.84 14.25
C LEU A 129 6.30 12.61 15.20
N TYR A 130 6.13 11.38 15.67
CA TYR A 130 5.04 10.99 16.58
C TYR A 130 5.45 10.89 18.05
N ARG A 131 6.51 11.60 18.48
CA ARG A 131 6.98 11.57 19.88
C ARG A 131 5.92 12.03 20.86
N ASP A 132 5.23 13.12 20.54
CA ASP A 132 4.11 13.70 21.26
C ASP A 132 3.28 14.59 20.32
N ARG A 133 2.05 14.94 20.72
CA ARG A 133 1.11 15.68 19.86
C ARG A 133 1.61 17.08 19.50
N GLU A 134 2.30 17.78 20.39
CA GLU A 134 2.83 19.12 20.13
C GLU A 134 3.93 19.08 19.06
N THR A 135 4.88 18.14 19.21
CA THR A 135 5.92 17.87 18.21
C THR A 135 5.31 17.53 16.87
N PHE A 136 4.29 16.64 16.85
CA PHE A 136 3.61 16.26 15.63
C PHE A 136 2.97 17.46 14.94
N LEU A 137 2.16 18.27 15.65
CA LEU A 137 1.48 19.43 15.06
C LEU A 137 2.46 20.48 14.52
N THR A 138 3.59 20.67 15.21
CA THR A 138 4.64 21.60 14.75
C THR A 138 5.30 21.10 13.46
N ARG A 139 5.61 19.80 13.39
CA ARG A 139 6.23 19.18 12.22
C ARG A 139 5.26 19.03 11.06
N ALA A 140 4.00 18.69 11.33
CA ALA A 140 2.97 18.55 10.31
C ALA A 140 2.77 19.83 9.49
N ARG A 141 2.84 21.00 10.11
CA ARG A 141 2.79 22.29 9.40
C ARG A 141 3.93 22.41 8.39
N ARG A 142 5.17 22.11 8.81
CA ARG A 142 6.33 22.14 7.91
C ARG A 142 6.23 21.09 6.79
N ILE A 143 5.76 19.90 7.12
CA ILE A 143 5.52 18.82 6.15
C ILE A 143 4.49 19.28 5.12
N ASN A 144 3.38 19.90 5.54
CA ASN A 144 2.37 20.46 4.63
C ASN A 144 2.94 21.58 3.75
N ASP A 145 3.82 22.46 4.30
CA ASP A 145 4.51 23.48 3.50
C ASP A 145 5.38 22.85 2.40
N TYR A 146 6.15 21.80 2.72
CA TYR A 146 6.91 21.06 1.74
C TYR A 146 6.02 20.34 0.72
N ALA A 147 4.89 19.76 1.16
CA ALA A 147 3.94 19.11 0.25
C ALA A 147 3.43 20.10 -0.80
N ARG A 148 3.04 21.30 -0.38
CA ARG A 148 2.62 22.38 -1.30
C ARG A 148 3.77 22.86 -2.19
N GLN A 149 4.96 23.06 -1.62
CA GLN A 149 6.15 23.52 -2.37
C GLN A 149 6.55 22.54 -3.47
N TYR A 150 6.48 21.25 -3.20
CA TYR A 150 6.94 20.22 -4.13
C TYR A 150 5.80 19.54 -4.91
N GLY A 151 4.55 19.94 -4.68
CA GLY A 151 3.39 19.36 -5.35
C GLY A 151 3.18 17.88 -5.00
N CYS A 152 3.46 17.49 -3.76
CA CYS A 152 3.28 16.12 -3.30
C CYS A 152 1.87 15.89 -2.75
N ARG A 153 1.24 14.78 -3.14
CA ARG A 153 -0.11 14.41 -2.70
C ARG A 153 -0.11 13.32 -1.64
N GLY A 154 0.98 12.57 -1.54
CA GLY A 154 1.12 11.42 -0.64
C GLY A 154 2.19 11.63 0.41
N PHE A 155 2.05 10.85 1.49
CA PHE A 155 2.95 10.86 2.63
C PHE A 155 3.30 9.44 3.09
N ARG A 156 4.51 9.28 3.61
CA ARG A 156 4.93 8.11 4.38
C ARG A 156 5.79 8.53 5.57
N SER A 157 5.46 8.02 6.74
CA SER A 157 6.23 8.30 7.95
C SER A 157 7.50 7.45 8.04
N GLY A 158 8.55 8.01 8.65
CA GLY A 158 9.75 7.25 8.97
C GLY A 158 9.46 6.10 9.93
N ALA A 159 10.08 4.94 9.67
CA ALA A 159 9.95 3.73 10.47
C ALA A 159 8.50 3.27 10.73
N MET A 160 7.56 3.63 9.86
CA MET A 160 6.13 3.29 9.98
C MET A 160 5.50 3.69 11.32
N TYR A 161 6.04 4.73 11.98
CA TYR A 161 5.40 5.33 13.16
C TYR A 161 4.11 6.03 12.75
N ARG A 162 3.07 5.93 13.55
CA ARG A 162 1.75 6.42 13.22
C ARG A 162 0.89 6.71 14.43
N GLU A 163 0.07 7.74 14.34
CA GLU A 163 -1.04 8.04 15.26
C GLU A 163 -2.18 8.61 14.42
N GLN A 164 -3.04 7.73 13.94
CA GLN A 164 -4.10 8.08 12.98
C GLN A 164 -5.09 9.10 13.54
N ALA A 165 -5.25 9.19 14.87
CA ALA A 165 -6.07 10.23 15.50
C ALA A 165 -5.56 11.66 15.22
N TRP A 166 -4.30 11.82 14.80
CA TRP A 166 -3.70 13.12 14.50
C TRP A 166 -3.68 13.46 13.01
N TYR A 167 -4.05 12.55 12.15
CA TYR A 167 -3.98 12.69 10.69
C TYR A 167 -4.76 13.88 10.14
N GLY A 168 -5.78 14.38 10.88
CA GLY A 168 -6.51 15.59 10.51
C GLY A 168 -5.65 16.86 10.44
N ALA A 169 -4.37 16.83 10.90
CA ALA A 169 -3.44 17.95 10.74
C ALA A 169 -2.62 17.86 9.42
N PHE A 170 -2.70 16.77 8.69
CA PHE A 170 -2.07 16.62 7.38
C PHE A 170 -2.97 17.14 6.26
N GLU A 171 -2.35 17.74 5.24
CA GLU A 171 -3.01 18.21 4.02
C GLU A 171 -2.77 17.28 2.82
N PHE A 172 -2.49 16.01 3.08
CA PHE A 172 -2.27 15.01 2.04
C PHE A 172 -3.58 14.40 1.55
N ALA A 173 -3.57 13.96 0.30
CA ALA A 173 -4.68 13.18 -0.24
C ALA A 173 -4.67 11.73 0.29
N TYR A 174 -3.47 11.17 0.51
CA TYR A 174 -3.31 9.80 1.00
C TYR A 174 -2.03 9.64 1.85
N ASP A 175 -2.06 8.63 2.71
CA ASP A 175 -0.95 8.15 3.51
C ASP A 175 -0.63 6.68 3.17
N MET A 176 0.62 6.29 3.42
CA MET A 176 1.10 4.93 3.14
C MET A 176 1.92 4.40 4.33
N SER A 177 1.53 4.77 5.55
CA SER A 177 2.34 4.51 6.75
C SER A 177 1.84 3.36 7.60
N VAL A 178 0.64 2.82 7.35
CA VAL A 178 0.05 1.78 8.19
C VAL A 178 0.29 0.40 7.62
N PRO A 179 1.11 -0.46 8.25
CA PRO A 179 1.23 -1.85 7.84
C PRO A 179 -0.06 -2.63 8.07
N ASN A 180 -0.35 -3.59 7.19
CA ASN A 180 -1.38 -4.59 7.42
C ASN A 180 -1.07 -5.40 8.69
N VAL A 181 0.17 -5.91 8.80
CA VAL A 181 0.72 -6.58 9.97
C VAL A 181 2.08 -5.98 10.30
N ALA A 182 2.28 -5.52 11.53
CA ALA A 182 3.48 -4.80 11.96
C ALA A 182 4.31 -5.57 13.02
N HIS A 183 4.37 -6.90 12.92
CA HIS A 183 5.13 -7.71 13.87
C HIS A 183 6.63 -7.39 13.88
N LEU A 184 7.18 -7.06 12.71
CA LEU A 184 8.59 -6.76 12.50
C LEU A 184 8.89 -5.25 12.54
N GLU A 185 7.85 -4.42 12.67
CA GLU A 185 7.98 -2.97 12.71
C GLU A 185 8.26 -2.46 14.14
N PRO A 186 8.89 -1.28 14.29
CA PRO A 186 9.12 -0.68 15.61
C PRO A 186 7.84 -0.43 16.41
N GLN A 187 6.77 0.02 15.74
CA GLN A 187 5.43 0.11 16.31
C GLN A 187 4.62 -1.10 15.87
N ARG A 188 4.22 -1.92 16.84
CA ARG A 188 3.43 -3.13 16.60
C ARG A 188 1.98 -2.81 16.25
N GLY A 189 1.23 -3.86 15.90
CA GLY A 189 -0.16 -3.80 15.50
C GLY A 189 -0.33 -3.97 13.99
N GLY A 190 -1.36 -3.35 13.43
CA GLY A 190 -1.66 -3.39 12.01
C GLY A 190 -3.07 -2.91 11.76
N CYS A 191 -3.41 -2.59 10.51
CA CYS A 191 -4.78 -2.23 10.14
C CYS A 191 -5.67 -3.44 9.87
N CYS A 192 -5.09 -4.63 9.69
CA CYS A 192 -5.81 -5.90 9.50
C CYS A 192 -6.77 -5.89 8.30
N THR A 193 -6.48 -5.05 7.30
CA THR A 193 -7.15 -5.01 6.00
C THR A 193 -6.13 -4.93 4.88
N VAL A 194 -6.49 -5.47 3.72
CA VAL A 194 -5.70 -5.36 2.50
C VAL A 194 -6.31 -4.37 1.51
N LEU A 195 -7.37 -3.67 1.90
CA LEU A 195 -8.04 -2.66 1.09
C LEU A 195 -7.73 -1.25 1.61
N PRO A 196 -7.69 -0.23 0.74
CA PRO A 196 -7.60 1.17 1.17
C PRO A 196 -8.80 1.57 2.04
N TYR A 197 -8.59 2.49 2.97
CA TYR A 197 -9.64 2.98 3.85
C TYR A 197 -9.44 4.45 4.25
N PHE A 198 -10.52 5.14 4.56
CA PHE A 198 -10.46 6.56 4.94
C PHE A 198 -10.26 6.75 6.44
N VAL A 199 -9.39 7.70 6.79
CA VAL A 199 -9.18 8.19 8.15
C VAL A 199 -9.27 9.71 8.16
N ASN A 200 -10.35 10.26 8.71
CA ASN A 200 -10.58 11.71 8.74
C ASN A 200 -10.46 12.39 7.37
N GLY A 201 -10.91 11.73 6.29
CA GLY A 201 -10.87 12.24 4.93
C GLY A 201 -9.54 12.00 4.19
N LEU A 202 -8.49 11.57 4.88
CA LEU A 202 -7.24 11.10 4.28
C LEU A 202 -7.40 9.62 3.92
N LEU A 203 -6.97 9.23 2.71
CA LEU A 203 -6.99 7.82 2.30
C LEU A 203 -5.73 7.12 2.78
N GLU A 204 -5.87 6.05 3.54
CA GLU A 204 -4.76 5.14 3.85
C GLU A 204 -4.64 4.08 2.78
N LEU A 205 -3.45 3.95 2.17
CA LEU A 205 -3.04 2.87 1.30
C LEU A 205 -2.15 1.93 2.11
N PRO A 206 -2.69 0.85 2.71
CA PRO A 206 -1.95 0.06 3.67
C PRO A 206 -0.73 -0.62 3.05
N LEU A 207 0.34 -0.73 3.82
CA LEU A 207 1.49 -1.55 3.47
C LEU A 207 1.17 -3.02 3.75
N THR A 208 1.00 -3.81 2.71
CA THR A 208 0.50 -5.18 2.81
C THR A 208 1.57 -6.25 2.66
N THR A 209 2.78 -5.89 2.22
CA THR A 209 3.92 -6.80 2.15
C THR A 209 5.03 -6.39 3.12
N ALA A 210 5.90 -7.33 3.47
CA ALA A 210 7.06 -7.04 4.29
C ALA A 210 8.04 -6.10 3.56
N GLN A 211 8.65 -5.18 4.30
CA GLN A 211 9.72 -4.34 3.77
C GLN A 211 10.96 -5.18 3.44
N ASP A 212 11.74 -4.76 2.45
CA ASP A 212 13.04 -5.34 2.13
C ASP A 212 14.01 -5.30 3.33
N TYR A 213 13.98 -4.23 4.15
CA TYR A 213 14.72 -4.17 5.41
C TYR A 213 14.37 -5.34 6.34
N SER A 214 13.07 -5.61 6.51
CA SER A 214 12.59 -6.71 7.35
C SER A 214 13.01 -8.06 6.78
N LEU A 215 12.90 -8.23 5.46
CA LEU A 215 13.30 -9.46 4.77
C LEU A 215 14.80 -9.72 4.90
N PHE A 216 15.64 -8.78 4.45
CA PHE A 216 17.09 -9.00 4.37
C PHE A 216 17.81 -8.87 5.70
N PHE A 217 17.46 -7.89 6.54
CA PHE A 217 18.23 -7.56 7.73
C PHE A 217 17.66 -8.08 9.05
N ILE A 218 16.34 -8.32 9.10
CA ILE A 218 15.70 -8.89 10.29
C ILE A 218 15.61 -10.42 10.17
N LEU A 219 14.98 -10.89 9.09
CA LEU A 219 14.78 -12.32 8.86
C LEU A 219 16.02 -13.00 8.28
N GLY A 220 16.87 -12.26 7.58
CA GLY A 220 18.03 -12.82 6.88
C GLY A 220 17.60 -13.67 5.68
N ASP A 221 16.42 -13.43 5.16
CA ASP A 221 15.87 -14.14 4.01
C ASP A 221 16.20 -13.37 2.72
N TYR A 222 16.80 -14.08 1.78
CA TYR A 222 17.20 -13.56 0.47
C TYR A 222 16.50 -14.35 -0.64
N SER A 223 15.23 -14.66 -0.41
CA SER A 223 14.32 -15.26 -1.38
C SER A 223 13.10 -14.36 -1.61
N VAL A 224 12.34 -14.61 -2.66
CA VAL A 224 11.07 -13.95 -2.96
C VAL A 224 9.89 -14.63 -2.25
N ASP A 225 10.12 -15.70 -1.50
CA ASP A 225 9.06 -16.62 -1.06
C ASP A 225 8.09 -15.99 -0.07
N LEU A 226 8.57 -15.17 0.87
CA LEU A 226 7.67 -14.46 1.78
C LEU A 226 6.77 -13.49 1.02
N TRP A 227 7.33 -12.70 0.09
CA TRP A 227 6.54 -11.81 -0.75
C TRP A 227 5.53 -12.56 -1.60
N ARG A 228 5.91 -13.70 -2.18
CA ARG A 228 4.99 -14.56 -2.94
C ARG A 228 3.83 -15.04 -2.07
N GLN A 229 4.11 -15.53 -0.88
CA GLN A 229 3.09 -15.98 0.07
C GLN A 229 2.11 -14.84 0.45
N GLN A 230 2.65 -13.64 0.70
CA GLN A 230 1.84 -12.46 1.01
C GLN A 230 0.97 -12.06 -0.19
N ILE A 231 1.55 -12.00 -1.38
CA ILE A 231 0.84 -11.66 -2.63
C ILE A 231 -0.31 -12.64 -2.87
N GLU A 232 -0.11 -13.93 -2.69
CA GLU A 232 -1.17 -14.94 -2.84
C GLU A 232 -2.32 -14.72 -1.84
N ALA A 233 -2.01 -14.43 -0.58
CA ALA A 233 -3.02 -14.15 0.44
C ALA A 233 -3.81 -12.85 0.13
N ILE A 234 -3.12 -11.80 -0.34
CA ILE A 234 -3.73 -10.53 -0.74
C ILE A 234 -4.64 -10.73 -1.96
N ARG A 235 -4.19 -11.49 -2.95
CA ARG A 235 -4.98 -11.81 -4.14
C ARG A 235 -6.26 -12.56 -3.80
N ALA A 236 -6.20 -13.52 -2.88
CA ALA A 236 -7.37 -14.25 -2.40
C ALA A 236 -8.41 -13.35 -1.72
N ALA A 237 -8.01 -12.16 -1.26
CA ALA A 237 -8.88 -11.14 -0.65
C ALA A 237 -9.20 -9.96 -1.60
N ASN A 238 -8.82 -10.02 -2.87
CA ASN A 238 -8.98 -8.95 -3.87
C ASN A 238 -8.33 -7.62 -3.44
N GLY A 239 -7.21 -7.69 -2.73
CA GLY A 239 -6.59 -6.57 -2.03
C GLY A 239 -5.59 -5.76 -2.86
N LEU A 240 -5.00 -4.77 -2.18
CA LEU A 240 -3.88 -3.95 -2.63
C LEU A 240 -2.56 -4.66 -2.31
N ILE A 241 -1.79 -5.04 -3.33
CA ILE A 241 -0.41 -5.48 -3.20
C ILE A 241 0.46 -4.22 -3.10
N SER A 242 0.84 -3.85 -1.89
CA SER A 242 1.65 -2.67 -1.61
C SER A 242 3.07 -3.07 -1.28
N VAL A 243 3.99 -2.77 -2.20
CA VAL A 243 5.42 -3.09 -2.07
C VAL A 243 6.19 -1.86 -1.63
N ILE A 244 7.06 -2.06 -0.64
CA ILE A 244 8.03 -1.07 -0.19
C ILE A 244 9.43 -1.65 -0.24
N THR A 245 10.35 -0.93 -0.88
CA THR A 245 11.78 -1.22 -0.85
C THR A 245 12.58 0.08 -0.70
N HIS A 246 13.84 -0.07 -0.30
CA HIS A 246 14.74 1.06 -0.11
C HIS A 246 15.88 0.97 -1.13
N PRO A 247 16.10 1.98 -1.97
CA PRO A 247 17.21 1.98 -2.93
C PRO A 247 18.55 1.71 -2.26
N ASP A 248 18.75 2.17 -1.01
CA ASP A 248 19.93 1.94 -0.20
C ASP A 248 20.25 0.44 -0.02
N TYR A 249 19.23 -0.41 0.08
CA TYR A 249 19.39 -1.85 0.31
C TYR A 249 19.47 -2.67 -0.98
N LEU A 250 19.13 -2.08 -2.13
CA LEU A 250 19.14 -2.76 -3.42
C LEU A 250 20.43 -2.54 -4.25
N VAL A 251 21.39 -1.79 -3.73
CA VAL A 251 22.70 -1.60 -4.37
C VAL A 251 23.47 -2.92 -4.47
N GLY A 252 23.33 -3.78 -3.47
CA GLY A 252 23.93 -5.11 -3.46
C GLY A 252 23.37 -6.03 -4.55
N ALA A 253 24.22 -6.80 -5.22
CA ALA A 253 23.78 -7.68 -6.30
C ALA A 253 22.84 -8.78 -5.83
N ARG A 254 23.02 -9.28 -4.60
CA ARG A 254 22.21 -10.34 -4.00
C ARG A 254 20.77 -9.84 -3.72
N GLU A 255 20.66 -8.73 -3.04
CA GLU A 255 19.40 -8.08 -2.68
C GLU A 255 18.63 -7.66 -3.94
N ARG A 256 19.35 -7.06 -4.89
CA ARG A 256 18.77 -6.67 -6.17
C ARG A 256 18.28 -7.88 -6.99
N ALA A 257 18.94 -9.03 -6.92
CA ALA A 257 18.46 -10.24 -7.59
C ALA A 257 17.10 -10.69 -7.06
N VAL A 258 16.89 -10.63 -5.74
CA VAL A 258 15.57 -10.94 -5.11
C VAL A 258 14.50 -9.93 -5.56
N TYR A 259 14.84 -8.64 -5.59
CA TYR A 259 13.93 -7.61 -6.09
C TYR A 259 13.56 -7.82 -7.56
N VAL A 260 14.51 -8.21 -8.41
CA VAL A 260 14.25 -8.57 -9.81
C VAL A 260 13.28 -9.75 -9.93
N GLU A 261 13.36 -10.75 -9.05
CA GLU A 261 12.39 -11.84 -9.02
C GLU A 261 10.99 -11.36 -8.63
N LEU A 262 10.90 -10.43 -7.68
CA LEU A 262 9.63 -9.79 -7.35
C LEU A 262 9.07 -9.02 -8.55
N LEU A 263 9.86 -8.20 -9.22
CA LEU A 263 9.41 -7.45 -10.42
C LEU A 263 8.90 -8.40 -11.52
N ARG A 264 9.57 -9.55 -11.75
CA ARG A 264 9.10 -10.56 -12.70
C ARG A 264 7.75 -11.15 -12.29
N LEU A 265 7.55 -11.39 -11.00
CA LEU A 265 6.27 -11.88 -10.49
C LEU A 265 5.15 -10.86 -10.72
N LEU A 266 5.39 -9.58 -10.37
CA LEU A 266 4.41 -8.50 -10.54
C LEU A 266 4.09 -8.23 -12.02
N ALA A 267 5.13 -8.21 -12.88
CA ALA A 267 4.95 -8.04 -14.32
C ALA A 267 4.10 -9.17 -14.92
N ARG A 268 4.36 -10.43 -14.53
CA ARG A 268 3.55 -11.57 -14.95
C ARG A 268 2.08 -11.43 -14.53
N LEU A 269 1.81 -11.07 -13.26
CA LEU A 269 0.44 -10.85 -12.78
C LEU A 269 -0.28 -9.76 -13.57
N ARG A 270 0.42 -8.67 -13.91
CA ARG A 270 -0.11 -7.61 -14.78
C ARG A 270 -0.45 -8.16 -16.17
N ASP A 271 0.48 -8.87 -16.80
CA ASP A 271 0.34 -9.38 -18.17
C ASP A 271 -0.75 -10.44 -18.28
N GLU A 272 -1.02 -11.18 -17.21
CA GLU A 272 -2.13 -12.13 -17.06
C GLU A 272 -3.47 -11.46 -16.73
N GLY A 273 -3.50 -10.13 -16.52
CA GLY A 273 -4.71 -9.39 -16.13
C GLY A 273 -5.14 -9.60 -14.68
N GLU A 274 -4.27 -10.14 -13.83
CA GLU A 274 -4.56 -10.47 -12.44
C GLU A 274 -4.38 -9.27 -11.47
N THR A 275 -3.76 -8.19 -11.95
CA THR A 275 -3.57 -6.98 -11.15
C THR A 275 -3.49 -5.72 -12.00
N TRP A 276 -4.11 -4.66 -11.50
CA TRP A 276 -3.89 -3.31 -11.99
C TRP A 276 -2.63 -2.73 -11.33
N VAL A 277 -1.56 -2.54 -12.10
CA VAL A 277 -0.34 -1.87 -11.59
C VAL A 277 -0.52 -0.37 -11.73
N ALA A 278 -0.43 0.36 -10.62
CA ALA A 278 -0.72 1.78 -10.58
C ALA A 278 0.17 2.54 -9.58
N LEU A 279 0.30 3.84 -9.80
CA LEU A 279 0.90 4.76 -8.84
C LEU A 279 -0.04 5.02 -7.65
N PRO A 280 0.48 5.31 -6.45
CA PRO A 280 -0.35 5.62 -5.29
C PRO A 280 -1.39 6.72 -5.53
N GLY A 281 -1.00 7.78 -6.27
CA GLY A 281 -1.91 8.85 -6.65
C GLY A 281 -3.08 8.39 -7.54
N GLN A 282 -2.83 7.46 -8.47
CA GLN A 282 -3.88 6.87 -9.32
C GLN A 282 -4.84 5.99 -8.50
N ILE A 283 -4.31 5.25 -7.53
CA ILE A 283 -5.13 4.44 -6.61
C ILE A 283 -6.00 5.34 -5.74
N ASN A 284 -5.43 6.42 -5.21
CA ASN A 284 -6.19 7.42 -4.45
C ASN A 284 -7.34 8.02 -5.29
N ASP A 285 -7.06 8.42 -6.52
CA ASP A 285 -8.07 9.03 -7.39
C ASP A 285 -9.19 8.04 -7.71
N TRP A 286 -8.84 6.80 -8.04
CA TRP A 286 -9.82 5.74 -8.26
C TRP A 286 -10.66 5.46 -7.00
N TRP A 287 -10.04 5.31 -5.83
CA TRP A 287 -10.75 4.95 -4.61
C TRP A 287 -11.73 6.02 -4.15
N ARG A 288 -11.36 7.31 -4.35
CA ARG A 288 -12.26 8.45 -4.09
C ARG A 288 -13.42 8.51 -5.08
N GLN A 289 -13.14 8.36 -6.38
CA GLN A 289 -14.18 8.30 -7.40
C GLN A 289 -15.15 7.15 -7.10
N ARG A 290 -14.63 5.96 -6.79
CA ARG A 290 -15.43 4.80 -6.44
C ARG A 290 -16.31 5.03 -5.19
N ASP A 291 -15.81 5.74 -4.18
CA ASP A 291 -16.57 6.08 -2.97
C ASP A 291 -17.75 7.01 -3.26
N GLU A 292 -17.62 7.87 -4.26
CA GLU A 292 -18.66 8.81 -4.70
C GLU A 292 -19.63 8.21 -5.74
N MET A 293 -19.30 7.05 -6.34
CA MET A 293 -20.17 6.37 -7.29
C MET A 293 -21.41 5.77 -6.63
N THR A 294 -22.48 5.68 -7.41
CA THR A 294 -23.74 5.07 -6.98
C THR A 294 -24.15 3.93 -7.89
N LEU A 295 -24.82 2.92 -7.29
CA LEU A 295 -25.47 1.86 -8.03
C LEU A 295 -26.91 2.28 -8.34
N VAL A 296 -27.28 2.24 -9.63
CA VAL A 296 -28.62 2.57 -10.10
C VAL A 296 -29.22 1.35 -10.78
N GLN A 297 -30.44 0.99 -10.36
CA GLN A 297 -31.17 -0.11 -11.00
C GLN A 297 -31.82 0.38 -12.30
N SER A 298 -31.55 -0.31 -13.40
CA SER A 298 -32.12 -0.05 -14.72
C SER A 298 -32.79 -1.33 -15.23
N GLY A 299 -34.09 -1.42 -15.04
CA GLY A 299 -34.82 -2.68 -15.33
C GLY A 299 -34.39 -3.82 -14.42
N SER A 300 -33.91 -4.90 -15.01
CA SER A 300 -33.36 -6.06 -14.28
C SER A 300 -31.86 -5.98 -14.02
N CYS A 301 -31.18 -4.95 -14.54
CA CYS A 301 -29.72 -4.79 -14.45
C CYS A 301 -29.35 -3.66 -13.51
N TRP A 302 -28.14 -3.71 -12.95
CA TRP A 302 -27.54 -2.64 -12.20
C TRP A 302 -26.49 -1.92 -13.04
N LYS A 303 -26.33 -0.62 -12.83
CA LYS A 303 -25.32 0.20 -13.46
C LYS A 303 -24.62 1.06 -12.41
N VAL A 304 -23.36 1.38 -12.67
CA VAL A 304 -22.61 2.35 -11.88
C VAL A 304 -22.75 3.73 -12.52
N GLU A 305 -23.08 4.74 -11.73
CA GLU A 305 -23.11 6.13 -12.15
C GLU A 305 -22.18 6.98 -11.30
N GLY A 306 -21.56 8.00 -11.89
CA GLY A 306 -20.60 8.90 -11.26
C GLY A 306 -19.37 9.13 -12.14
N ALA A 307 -18.47 10.00 -11.69
CA ALA A 307 -17.22 10.26 -12.38
C ALA A 307 -16.34 9.00 -12.38
N GLY A 308 -15.78 8.62 -13.54
CA GLY A 308 -14.95 7.42 -13.70
C GLY A 308 -15.73 6.10 -13.80
N SER A 309 -17.08 6.16 -13.87
CA SER A 309 -17.92 4.97 -13.93
C SER A 309 -17.72 4.13 -15.19
N GLU A 310 -17.12 4.68 -16.23
CA GLU A 310 -16.73 3.94 -17.46
C GLU A 310 -15.70 2.84 -17.20
N ARG A 311 -14.96 2.93 -16.08
CA ARG A 311 -14.00 1.92 -15.63
C ARG A 311 -14.53 1.04 -14.51
N ALA A 312 -15.71 1.37 -13.98
CA ALA A 312 -16.30 0.66 -12.87
C ALA A 312 -17.11 -0.56 -13.36
N HIS A 313 -17.10 -1.60 -12.56
CA HIS A 313 -17.90 -2.81 -12.82
C HIS A 313 -18.85 -3.07 -11.66
N VAL A 314 -20.06 -3.54 -12.00
CA VAL A 314 -20.95 -4.13 -11.00
C VAL A 314 -20.46 -5.51 -10.65
N ALA A 315 -20.32 -5.77 -9.37
CA ALA A 315 -20.06 -7.09 -8.85
C ALA A 315 -21.26 -7.58 -8.02
N TYR A 316 -21.40 -8.88 -7.91
CA TYR A 316 -22.47 -9.51 -7.13
C TYR A 316 -21.87 -10.39 -6.05
N ALA A 317 -22.26 -10.16 -4.81
CA ALA A 317 -22.01 -11.06 -3.71
C ALA A 317 -23.13 -12.10 -3.67
N SER A 318 -22.79 -13.37 -3.55
CA SER A 318 -23.71 -14.50 -3.39
C SER A 318 -23.18 -15.50 -2.38
N LEU A 319 -24.02 -16.44 -1.96
CA LEU A 319 -23.60 -17.54 -1.09
C LEU A 319 -23.29 -18.79 -1.92
N ASP A 320 -22.12 -19.37 -1.67
CA ASP A 320 -21.75 -20.73 -2.07
C ASP A 320 -21.60 -21.55 -0.77
N GLY A 321 -22.64 -22.28 -0.43
CA GLY A 321 -22.79 -22.83 0.93
C GLY A 321 -22.84 -21.72 1.98
N ASP A 322 -21.93 -21.74 2.93
CA ASP A 322 -21.79 -20.71 3.97
C ASP A 322 -20.83 -19.57 3.59
N ARG A 323 -20.20 -19.65 2.43
CA ARG A 323 -19.15 -18.72 1.99
C ARG A 323 -19.73 -17.66 1.07
N VAL A 324 -19.38 -16.41 1.29
CA VAL A 324 -19.64 -15.33 0.33
C VAL A 324 -18.62 -15.41 -0.79
N VAL A 325 -19.12 -15.47 -2.02
CA VAL A 325 -18.33 -15.40 -3.25
C VAL A 325 -18.72 -14.16 -4.04
N TYR A 326 -17.76 -13.64 -4.80
CA TYR A 326 -17.96 -12.48 -5.65
C TYR A 326 -17.88 -12.89 -7.12
N SER A 327 -18.79 -12.36 -7.94
CA SER A 327 -18.75 -12.48 -9.39
C SER A 327 -18.88 -11.10 -10.02
N LEU A 328 -18.10 -10.84 -11.06
CA LEU A 328 -18.27 -9.63 -11.87
C LEU A 328 -19.39 -9.85 -12.88
N ASP A 329 -20.15 -8.78 -13.16
CA ASP A 329 -21.04 -8.77 -14.30
C ASP A 329 -20.18 -8.94 -15.57
N ARG A 330 -20.31 -10.04 -16.24
CA ARG A 330 -19.69 -10.20 -17.55
C ARG A 330 -20.54 -9.37 -18.50
N ALA A 331 -19.96 -8.25 -18.98
CA ALA A 331 -20.58 -7.50 -20.06
C ALA A 331 -20.97 -8.49 -21.17
N ALA A 332 -22.27 -8.49 -21.47
CA ALA A 332 -22.87 -9.36 -22.47
C ALA A 332 -22.33 -9.01 -23.87
#